data_5df2160bda622ab18169a16d8c7f10c4
#
_entry.id   5df2160bda622ab18169a16d8c7f10c4
#
_cell.length_a   1.000
_cell.length_b   1.000
_cell.length_c   1.000
_cell.angle_alpha   90.00
_cell.angle_beta   90.00
_cell.angle_gamma   90.00
#
_symmetry.space_group_name_H-M   'P 1'
#
loop_
_entity.id
_entity.type
_entity.pdbx_description
1 polymer ?
#
loop_
_entity_poly.entity_id
_entity_poly.type
_entity_poly.pdbx_seq_one_letter_code
_entity_poly.pdbx_strand_id
1 'polypeptide(L)'
;MGLMRQLAVVALICQVVGCTPSHTPPISAADTEDFIAGALRPWGAGRLAITDPDARRFAVYDSALVALVMLRRGRRDDAGLILAGLAAVQADDGALPFSFTAPGPDKIRFVRSGAVAWVGYAATEYLDAESGGHERALALRLAVKAATYLLAHRVGGLVTGGEGDIRYEVDARGVHERIEPTTLEWISVEHNIDTYFFLRALARVTESPAYAEAASQLAAALSTRGWREDRGQLARGIGDVLDPVRALDCASWGAVFLAAIHDSRASRAYETAEHAYAVRDPRTGTSGHRPYADGPIFEDPRLQQFYQASLPSPSWDRLSAVWPEGSAGVALAALRTGHVERARAILDQLEPLRMRGDAMPTFTLDIPFTFDTEPSIAGTAWVELVRFEIARGPDRPTLWVQ
;
A
#
# COMPACT_ATOMS: atom_id res chain seq x y z
N MET A 1 15.46 -9.24 -24.19
CA MET A 1 14.35 -10.10 -23.72
C MET A 1 14.57 -10.48 -22.26
N GLY A 2 14.77 -9.57 -21.37
CA GLY A 2 15.09 -9.82 -19.96
C GLY A 2 14.53 -8.85 -18.94
N LEU A 3 13.73 -7.84 -19.32
CA LEU A 3 13.39 -6.73 -18.42
C LEU A 3 11.96 -6.75 -17.86
N MET A 4 11.15 -7.75 -18.14
CA MET A 4 9.73 -7.73 -17.77
C MET A 4 9.32 -8.61 -16.56
N ARG A 5 10.24 -9.02 -15.71
CA ARG A 5 9.92 -10.05 -14.71
C ARG A 5 9.74 -9.60 -13.25
N GLN A 6 9.64 -8.32 -12.94
CA GLN A 6 9.79 -7.90 -11.53
C GLN A 6 8.77 -6.90 -10.96
N LEU A 7 7.57 -6.82 -11.50
CA LEU A 7 6.56 -5.89 -10.98
C LEU A 7 5.56 -6.49 -9.98
N ALA A 8 5.72 -7.74 -9.57
CA ALA A 8 4.74 -8.47 -8.75
C ALA A 8 4.90 -8.30 -7.23
N VAL A 9 5.49 -7.23 -6.71
CA VAL A 9 5.86 -7.18 -5.27
C VAL A 9 5.46 -5.87 -4.59
N VAL A 10 4.27 -5.37 -4.84
CA VAL A 10 3.81 -4.19 -4.09
C VAL A 10 2.86 -4.54 -2.94
N ALA A 11 2.28 -5.68 -2.94
CA ALA A 11 1.32 -6.06 -1.89
C ALA A 11 1.82 -7.16 -0.98
N LEU A 12 3.13 -7.46 -0.85
CA LEU A 12 3.37 -8.57 0.05
C LEU A 12 4.80 -8.87 0.41
N ILE A 13 5.08 -8.66 1.63
CA ILE A 13 6.09 -9.43 2.38
C ILE A 13 5.54 -9.69 3.77
N CYS A 14 4.78 -10.75 3.89
CA CYS A 14 4.58 -11.44 5.16
C CYS A 14 4.89 -12.91 4.93
N GLN A 15 5.85 -13.39 5.63
CA GLN A 15 6.25 -14.78 5.89
C GLN A 15 7.55 -15.27 5.28
N VAL A 16 8.52 -15.32 6.14
CA VAL A 16 9.52 -16.38 6.17
C VAL A 16 9.65 -16.80 7.63
N VAL A 17 9.06 -17.88 8.01
CA VAL A 17 9.56 -18.95 8.92
C VAL A 17 8.46 -20.00 9.07
N GLY A 18 8.80 -21.26 8.93
CA GLY A 18 7.90 -22.40 8.93
C GLY A 18 6.95 -22.43 10.14
N CYS A 19 5.65 -22.46 9.86
CA CYS A 19 4.61 -22.62 10.87
C CYS A 19 4.47 -24.08 11.30
N THR A 20 4.81 -24.35 12.54
CA THR A 20 4.14 -25.40 13.31
C THR A 20 2.84 -24.80 13.86
N PRO A 21 1.70 -25.51 13.82
CA PRO A 21 0.45 -24.98 14.37
C PRO A 21 0.60 -24.79 15.88
N SER A 22 0.68 -23.55 16.35
CA SER A 22 0.62 -23.20 17.76
C SER A 22 -0.83 -23.12 18.20
N HIS A 23 -1.22 -23.98 19.15
CA HIS A 23 -2.47 -23.82 19.89
C HIS A 23 -2.43 -22.50 20.67
N THR A 24 -3.16 -21.52 20.21
CA THR A 24 -3.37 -20.26 20.93
C THR A 24 -4.32 -20.53 22.12
N PRO A 25 -3.97 -20.20 23.37
CA PRO A 25 -4.89 -20.35 24.50
C PRO A 25 -6.07 -19.38 24.39
N PRO A 26 -7.24 -19.69 24.99
CA PRO A 26 -8.41 -18.81 24.95
C PRO A 26 -8.11 -17.51 25.70
N ILE A 27 -8.33 -16.40 25.02
CA ILE A 27 -7.99 -15.05 25.46
C ILE A 27 -9.07 -14.53 26.43
N SER A 28 -8.64 -13.84 27.49
CA SER A 28 -9.52 -13.31 28.55
C SER A 28 -10.31 -12.08 28.05
N ALA A 29 -11.47 -11.81 28.68
CA ALA A 29 -12.40 -10.73 28.34
C ALA A 29 -11.85 -9.30 28.56
N ALA A 30 -10.56 -9.13 28.88
CA ALA A 30 -9.92 -7.85 29.17
C ALA A 30 -9.26 -7.17 27.95
N ASP A 31 -9.25 -7.80 26.78
CA ASP A 31 -8.52 -7.31 25.61
C ASP A 31 -9.47 -6.79 24.53
N THR A 32 -10.20 -5.71 24.81
CA THR A 32 -10.87 -4.87 23.81
C THR A 32 -9.93 -3.75 23.31
N GLU A 33 -8.63 -4.01 23.28
CA GLU A 33 -7.68 -3.01 22.78
C GLU A 33 -7.81 -2.91 21.25
N ASP A 34 -7.93 -1.68 20.77
CA ASP A 34 -7.96 -1.31 19.37
C ASP A 34 -6.71 -1.87 18.65
N PHE A 35 -6.90 -2.67 17.61
CA PHE A 35 -5.83 -3.36 16.89
C PHE A 35 -4.77 -2.39 16.37
N ILE A 36 -5.18 -1.28 15.76
CA ILE A 36 -4.26 -0.26 15.21
C ILE A 36 -3.39 0.35 16.30
N ALA A 37 -3.97 0.74 17.44
CA ALA A 37 -3.22 1.28 18.56
C ALA A 37 -2.36 0.22 19.25
N GLY A 38 -2.88 -0.98 19.36
CA GLY A 38 -2.21 -2.15 19.95
C GLY A 38 -0.99 -2.63 19.14
N ALA A 39 -0.89 -2.27 17.84
CA ALA A 39 0.25 -2.60 17.01
C ALA A 39 1.50 -1.72 17.27
N LEU A 40 1.36 -0.58 17.94
CA LEU A 40 2.46 0.36 18.15
C LEU A 40 3.49 -0.17 19.15
N ARG A 41 4.76 -0.13 18.77
CA ARG A 41 5.92 -0.52 19.60
C ARG A 41 6.92 0.62 19.71
N PRO A 42 7.62 0.79 20.84
CA PRO A 42 8.69 1.77 20.99
C PRO A 42 9.78 1.58 19.93
N TRP A 43 10.21 2.67 19.31
CA TRP A 43 11.31 2.68 18.34
C TRP A 43 12.07 4.00 18.38
N GLY A 44 13.34 3.98 18.78
CA GLY A 44 14.10 5.21 19.02
C GLY A 44 13.40 6.15 20.02
N ALA A 45 13.22 7.40 19.63
CA ALA A 45 12.46 8.38 20.40
C ALA A 45 10.94 8.37 20.12
N GLY A 46 10.48 7.45 19.23
CA GLY A 46 9.10 7.36 18.79
C GLY A 46 8.53 5.95 18.88
N ARG A 47 7.62 5.65 17.97
CA ARG A 47 6.95 4.34 17.85
C ARG A 47 6.84 3.93 16.38
N LEU A 48 6.80 2.63 16.12
CA LEU A 48 6.46 2.05 14.81
C LEU A 48 5.39 0.99 14.97
N ALA A 49 4.59 0.79 13.93
CA ALA A 49 3.62 -0.28 13.88
C ALA A 49 4.33 -1.59 13.54
N ILE A 50 4.14 -2.61 14.38
CA ILE A 50 4.67 -3.96 14.15
C ILE A 50 3.73 -4.71 13.22
N THR A 51 4.19 -4.96 12.00
CA THR A 51 3.42 -5.64 10.95
C THR A 51 3.29 -7.13 11.22
N ASP A 52 4.37 -7.76 11.66
CA ASP A 52 4.43 -9.16 12.02
C ASP A 52 5.07 -9.28 13.41
N PRO A 53 4.27 -9.53 14.47
CA PRO A 53 4.77 -9.65 15.85
C PRO A 53 5.71 -10.82 16.06
N ASP A 54 5.47 -11.96 15.40
CA ASP A 54 6.25 -13.19 15.57
C ASP A 54 7.65 -13.03 14.96
N ALA A 55 7.73 -12.47 13.76
CA ALA A 55 9.00 -12.13 13.12
C ALA A 55 9.62 -10.83 13.64
N ARG A 56 8.93 -10.07 14.50
CA ARG A 56 9.31 -8.73 14.96
C ARG A 56 9.62 -7.79 13.78
N ARG A 57 8.78 -7.86 12.74
CA ARG A 57 8.92 -7.10 11.50
C ARG A 57 8.10 -5.82 11.54
N PHE A 58 8.66 -4.77 10.96
CA PHE A 58 8.07 -3.46 10.79
C PHE A 58 8.05 -3.12 9.29
N ALA A 59 6.93 -2.61 8.79
CA ALA A 59 6.82 -2.01 7.48
C ALA A 59 6.58 -0.49 7.62
N VAL A 60 7.32 0.31 6.87
CA VAL A 60 7.16 1.78 6.96
C VAL A 60 5.83 2.25 6.37
N TYR A 61 5.31 1.51 5.39
CA TYR A 61 3.97 1.72 4.82
C TYR A 61 2.88 1.61 5.88
N ASP A 62 2.88 0.52 6.65
CA ASP A 62 1.93 0.31 7.75
C ASP A 62 2.01 1.43 8.78
N SER A 63 3.23 1.81 9.17
CA SER A 63 3.44 2.91 10.12
C SER A 63 2.93 4.25 9.57
N ALA A 64 3.07 4.51 8.26
CA ALA A 64 2.52 5.71 7.63
C ALA A 64 0.99 5.72 7.64
N LEU A 65 0.36 4.58 7.32
CA LEU A 65 -1.10 4.43 7.41
C LEU A 65 -1.61 4.62 8.84
N VAL A 66 -0.94 4.04 9.82
CA VAL A 66 -1.31 4.23 11.25
C VAL A 66 -1.18 5.69 11.64
N ALA A 67 -0.15 6.42 11.19
CA ALA A 67 -0.03 7.85 11.46
C ALA A 67 -1.23 8.64 10.89
N LEU A 68 -1.68 8.32 9.67
CA LEU A 68 -2.87 8.92 9.07
C LEU A 68 -4.14 8.60 9.87
N VAL A 69 -4.33 7.36 10.29
CA VAL A 69 -5.45 6.94 11.15
C VAL A 69 -5.44 7.73 12.46
N MET A 70 -4.29 7.84 13.14
CA MET A 70 -4.16 8.60 14.39
C MET A 70 -4.51 10.08 14.18
N LEU A 71 -4.10 10.68 13.08
CA LEU A 71 -4.49 12.06 12.73
C LEU A 71 -6.01 12.19 12.57
N ARG A 72 -6.67 11.25 11.88
CA ARG A 72 -8.12 11.28 11.66
C ARG A 72 -8.91 11.04 12.95
N ARG A 73 -8.36 10.28 13.88
CA ARG A 73 -8.90 10.07 15.23
C ARG A 73 -8.64 11.26 16.18
N GLY A 74 -7.92 12.29 15.75
CA GLY A 74 -7.50 13.42 16.61
C GLY A 74 -6.36 13.08 17.59
N ARG A 75 -5.74 11.89 17.47
CA ARG A 75 -4.64 11.40 18.29
C ARG A 75 -3.29 11.89 17.73
N ARG A 76 -3.12 13.18 17.76
CA ARG A 76 -2.01 13.86 17.13
C ARG A 76 -0.64 13.52 17.71
N ASP A 77 -0.55 13.42 19.03
CA ASP A 77 0.71 13.11 19.72
C ASP A 77 1.19 11.70 19.31
N ASP A 78 0.28 10.74 19.17
CA ASP A 78 0.62 9.41 18.67
C ASP A 78 1.12 9.45 17.23
N ALA A 79 0.48 10.24 16.36
CA ALA A 79 0.98 10.45 15.00
C ALA A 79 2.38 11.06 14.99
N GLY A 80 2.64 12.04 15.83
CA GLY A 80 3.98 12.64 16.01
C GLY A 80 5.03 11.63 16.46
N LEU A 81 4.69 10.76 17.41
CA LEU A 81 5.57 9.67 17.85
C LEU A 81 5.85 8.65 16.73
N ILE A 82 4.86 8.37 15.87
CA ILE A 82 5.08 7.47 14.72
C ILE A 82 6.02 8.12 13.71
N LEU A 83 5.83 9.41 13.40
CA LEU A 83 6.74 10.14 12.52
C LEU A 83 8.17 10.22 13.09
N ALA A 84 8.32 10.30 14.41
CA ALA A 84 9.63 10.23 15.07
C ALA A 84 10.28 8.85 14.91
N GLY A 85 9.50 7.77 15.00
CA GLY A 85 9.97 6.41 14.72
C GLY A 85 10.41 6.23 13.26
N LEU A 86 9.62 6.74 12.31
CA LEU A 86 9.94 6.72 10.88
C LEU A 86 11.20 7.54 10.56
N ALA A 87 11.35 8.71 11.18
CA ALA A 87 12.55 9.54 11.02
C ALA A 87 13.82 8.84 11.56
N ALA A 88 13.69 8.00 12.58
CA ALA A 88 14.82 7.25 13.15
C ALA A 88 15.35 6.14 12.23
N VAL A 89 14.56 5.70 11.25
CA VAL A 89 14.98 4.68 10.24
C VAL A 89 15.23 5.28 8.87
N GLN A 90 14.99 6.60 8.68
CA GLN A 90 15.27 7.28 7.42
C GLN A 90 16.76 7.51 7.24
N ALA A 91 17.30 7.08 6.11
CA ALA A 91 18.69 7.32 5.73
C ALA A 91 18.97 8.81 5.40
N ASP A 92 20.25 9.18 5.32
CA ASP A 92 20.63 10.58 5.06
C ASP A 92 20.23 11.07 3.68
N ASP A 93 20.19 10.20 2.69
CA ASP A 93 19.69 10.50 1.33
C ASP A 93 18.18 10.51 1.21
N GLY A 94 17.47 10.22 2.29
CA GLY A 94 16.00 10.22 2.37
C GLY A 94 15.33 8.89 2.11
N ALA A 95 16.08 7.83 1.77
CA ALA A 95 15.53 6.49 1.64
C ALA A 95 14.92 6.00 2.96
N LEU A 96 13.88 5.18 2.82
CA LEU A 96 13.26 4.47 3.94
C LEU A 96 13.23 2.98 3.62
N PRO A 97 13.59 2.10 4.56
CA PRO A 97 13.48 0.66 4.34
C PRO A 97 12.02 0.29 4.11
N PHE A 98 11.72 -0.54 3.10
CA PHE A 98 10.34 -1.00 2.88
C PHE A 98 9.82 -1.76 4.10
N SER A 99 10.60 -2.74 4.54
CA SER A 99 10.41 -3.46 5.80
C SER A 99 11.74 -3.85 6.40
N PHE A 100 11.74 -4.16 7.69
CA PHE A 100 12.92 -4.65 8.42
C PHE A 100 12.49 -5.38 9.68
N THR A 101 13.38 -6.21 10.24
CA THR A 101 13.20 -6.88 11.53
C THR A 101 14.04 -6.20 12.61
N ALA A 102 13.56 -6.25 13.86
CA ALA A 102 14.37 -5.76 14.97
C ALA A 102 15.69 -6.57 15.08
N PRO A 103 16.85 -5.95 15.39
CA PRO A 103 16.98 -4.63 16.03
C PRO A 103 17.03 -3.44 15.07
N GLY A 104 16.91 -3.58 13.76
CA GLY A 104 16.93 -2.46 12.82
C GLY A 104 17.09 -2.89 11.36
N PRO A 105 17.11 -1.92 10.44
CA PRO A 105 17.27 -2.20 9.02
C PRO A 105 18.56 -2.97 8.71
N ASP A 106 18.45 -3.89 7.74
CA ASP A 106 19.59 -4.65 7.24
C ASP A 106 20.60 -3.76 6.51
N LYS A 107 21.83 -4.28 6.35
CA LYS A 107 22.87 -3.59 5.57
C LYS A 107 22.53 -3.50 4.08
N ILE A 108 21.78 -4.49 3.55
CA ILE A 108 21.27 -4.47 2.18
C ILE A 108 20.04 -3.60 2.17
N ARG A 109 20.08 -2.55 1.37
CA ARG A 109 18.93 -1.63 1.25
C ARG A 109 17.80 -2.33 0.50
N PHE A 110 16.63 -2.25 1.12
CA PHE A 110 15.38 -2.73 0.56
C PHE A 110 14.35 -1.61 0.62
N VAL A 111 14.25 -0.85 -0.47
CA VAL A 111 13.45 0.37 -0.57
C VAL A 111 12.42 0.20 -1.68
N ARG A 112 11.20 0.65 -1.43
CA ARG A 112 10.13 0.79 -2.41
C ARG A 112 9.67 2.24 -2.45
N SER A 113 9.71 2.84 -3.63
CA SER A 113 9.39 4.27 -3.81
C SER A 113 7.98 4.62 -3.33
N GLY A 114 6.99 3.73 -3.51
CA GLY A 114 5.65 3.92 -2.96
C GLY A 114 5.63 4.06 -1.45
N ALA A 115 6.33 3.18 -0.72
CA ALA A 115 6.41 3.25 0.74
C ALA A 115 7.08 4.55 1.22
N VAL A 116 8.13 5.02 0.52
CA VAL A 116 8.75 6.33 0.79
C VAL A 116 7.75 7.47 0.58
N ALA A 117 6.95 7.39 -0.49
CA ALA A 117 5.92 8.39 -0.78
C ALA A 117 4.82 8.40 0.29
N TRP A 118 4.37 7.24 0.77
CA TRP A 118 3.38 7.15 1.85
C TRP A 118 3.87 7.78 3.16
N VAL A 119 5.13 7.54 3.54
CA VAL A 119 5.73 8.20 4.71
C VAL A 119 5.79 9.71 4.53
N GLY A 120 6.22 10.17 3.35
CA GLY A 120 6.22 11.59 3.00
C GLY A 120 4.82 12.19 3.07
N TYR A 121 3.81 11.50 2.55
CA TYR A 121 2.42 11.93 2.58
C TYR A 121 1.88 12.04 4.02
N ALA A 122 2.11 11.02 4.86
CA ALA A 122 1.70 11.06 6.27
C ALA A 122 2.34 12.23 7.02
N ALA A 123 3.61 12.53 6.75
CA ALA A 123 4.29 13.68 7.31
C ALA A 123 3.69 15.01 6.84
N THR A 124 3.27 15.13 5.58
CA THR A 124 2.60 16.34 5.07
C THR A 124 1.21 16.53 5.65
N GLU A 125 0.43 15.46 5.84
CA GLU A 125 -0.87 15.53 6.51
C GLU A 125 -0.73 15.98 7.98
N TYR A 126 0.33 15.55 8.65
CA TYR A 126 0.66 16.05 9.98
C TYR A 126 0.97 17.55 9.98
N LEU A 127 1.73 18.04 9.00
CA LEU A 127 2.09 19.44 8.82
C LEU A 127 0.87 20.33 8.56
N ASP A 128 -0.07 19.85 7.76
CA ASP A 128 -1.30 20.58 7.43
C ASP A 128 -2.19 20.80 8.67
N ALA A 129 -2.16 19.83 9.56
CA ALA A 129 -2.92 19.86 10.79
C ALA A 129 -2.22 20.64 11.93
N GLU A 130 -0.91 20.98 11.86
CA GLU A 130 -0.11 21.60 12.95
C GLU A 130 0.47 22.96 12.60
N SER A 131 0.33 23.89 13.51
CA SER A 131 0.78 25.26 13.32
C SER A 131 2.18 25.59 13.89
N GLY A 132 2.83 24.68 14.65
CA GLY A 132 4.16 24.96 15.22
C GLY A 132 4.77 23.82 16.02
N GLY A 133 6.01 24.00 16.53
CA GLY A 133 6.67 23.07 17.44
C GLY A 133 7.80 22.24 16.85
N HIS A 134 8.44 21.45 17.71
CA HIS A 134 9.57 20.58 17.36
C HIS A 134 9.13 19.43 16.41
N GLU A 135 7.98 18.86 16.67
CA GLU A 135 7.38 17.79 15.89
C GLU A 135 7.09 18.24 14.45
N ARG A 136 6.66 19.50 14.27
CA ARG A 136 6.49 20.09 12.93
C ARG A 136 7.81 20.13 12.16
N ALA A 137 8.90 20.55 12.80
CA ALA A 137 10.21 20.60 12.16
C ALA A 137 10.73 19.19 11.79
N LEU A 138 10.44 18.18 12.63
CA LEU A 138 10.78 16.80 12.34
C LEU A 138 9.98 16.28 11.15
N ALA A 139 8.66 16.47 11.12
CA ALA A 139 7.80 16.04 10.03
C ALA A 139 8.20 16.69 8.69
N LEU A 140 8.54 17.99 8.72
CA LEU A 140 9.03 18.69 7.52
C LEU A 140 10.34 18.09 7.00
N ARG A 141 11.31 17.83 7.88
CA ARG A 141 12.58 17.20 7.48
C ARG A 141 12.36 15.80 6.91
N LEU A 142 11.49 14.99 7.54
CA LEU A 142 11.15 13.65 7.07
C LEU A 142 10.56 13.72 5.66
N ALA A 143 9.57 14.59 5.42
CA ALA A 143 8.95 14.77 4.11
C ALA A 143 9.94 15.30 3.05
N VAL A 144 10.72 16.33 3.36
CA VAL A 144 11.69 16.91 2.40
C VAL A 144 12.76 15.87 2.01
N LYS A 145 13.28 15.09 2.96
CA LYS A 145 14.23 14.01 2.65
C LYS A 145 13.57 12.93 1.78
N ALA A 146 12.34 12.51 2.08
CA ALA A 146 11.61 11.55 1.25
C ALA A 146 11.42 12.06 -0.19
N ALA A 147 11.04 13.33 -0.37
CA ALA A 147 10.94 13.95 -1.69
C ALA A 147 12.29 14.01 -2.40
N THR A 148 13.37 14.32 -1.69
CA THR A 148 14.74 14.33 -2.26
C THR A 148 15.11 12.97 -2.82
N TYR A 149 14.86 11.88 -2.08
CA TYR A 149 15.09 10.52 -2.55
C TYR A 149 14.28 10.21 -3.82
N LEU A 150 12.97 10.44 -3.79
CA LEU A 150 12.09 10.14 -4.93
C LEU A 150 12.46 10.94 -6.18
N LEU A 151 12.77 12.22 -6.03
CA LEU A 151 13.14 13.07 -7.16
C LEU A 151 14.51 12.72 -7.75
N ALA A 152 15.43 12.19 -6.94
CA ALA A 152 16.73 11.68 -7.43
C ALA A 152 16.58 10.39 -8.25
N HIS A 153 15.49 9.62 -8.06
CA HIS A 153 15.23 8.36 -8.76
C HIS A 153 14.21 8.51 -9.92
N ARG A 154 14.23 9.64 -10.61
CA ARG A 154 13.31 9.90 -11.74
C ARG A 154 13.93 9.56 -13.08
N VAL A 155 13.14 8.88 -13.92
CA VAL A 155 13.47 8.60 -15.32
C VAL A 155 12.25 8.95 -16.19
N GLY A 156 12.42 9.82 -17.17
CA GLY A 156 11.35 10.22 -18.09
C GLY A 156 10.12 10.83 -17.40
N GLY A 157 10.32 11.55 -16.30
CA GLY A 157 9.24 12.19 -15.52
C GLY A 157 8.59 11.30 -14.46
N LEU A 158 8.92 10.01 -14.41
CA LEU A 158 8.37 9.02 -13.48
C LEU A 158 9.44 8.54 -12.51
N VAL A 159 9.03 8.10 -11.32
CA VAL A 159 9.91 7.55 -10.29
C VAL A 159 10.08 6.05 -10.50
N THR A 160 11.31 5.56 -10.37
CA THR A 160 11.65 4.13 -10.46
C THR A 160 11.30 3.38 -9.18
N GLY A 161 11.39 2.04 -9.19
CA GLY A 161 10.90 1.16 -8.13
C GLY A 161 11.56 1.30 -6.77
N GLY A 162 12.80 1.83 -6.72
CA GLY A 162 13.60 1.94 -5.49
C GLY A 162 14.86 1.08 -5.53
N GLU A 163 15.13 0.35 -4.46
CA GLU A 163 16.36 -0.45 -4.30
C GLU A 163 16.05 -1.83 -3.69
N GLY A 164 16.91 -2.80 -3.96
CA GLY A 164 16.80 -4.16 -3.47
C GLY A 164 15.84 -5.01 -4.28
N ASP A 165 16.38 -5.97 -5.03
CA ASP A 165 15.60 -6.92 -5.81
C ASP A 165 15.37 -8.19 -5.03
N ILE A 166 14.13 -8.69 -5.04
CA ILE A 166 13.78 -9.96 -4.40
C ILE A 166 14.03 -11.10 -5.38
N ARG A 167 14.80 -12.08 -4.94
CA ARG A 167 15.03 -13.33 -5.65
C ARG A 167 14.54 -14.50 -4.84
N TYR A 168 13.86 -15.42 -5.50
CA TYR A 168 13.42 -16.67 -4.91
C TYR A 168 14.35 -17.80 -5.34
N GLU A 169 14.86 -18.53 -4.36
CA GLU A 169 15.62 -19.77 -4.55
C GLU A 169 14.72 -20.94 -4.11
N VAL A 170 14.54 -21.92 -5.00
CA VAL A 170 13.71 -23.11 -4.73
C VAL A 170 14.63 -24.31 -4.65
N ASP A 171 14.70 -24.96 -3.50
CA ASP A 171 15.51 -26.17 -3.28
C ASP A 171 14.70 -27.26 -2.53
N ALA A 172 15.36 -28.36 -2.15
CA ALA A 172 14.74 -29.45 -1.42
C ALA A 172 14.25 -29.07 0.00
N ARG A 173 14.69 -27.92 0.53
CA ARG A 173 14.28 -27.40 1.86
C ARG A 173 13.06 -26.49 1.75
N GLY A 174 12.75 -26.02 0.55
CA GLY A 174 11.65 -25.10 0.31
C GLY A 174 12.01 -23.92 -0.58
N VAL A 175 11.27 -22.82 -0.38
CA VAL A 175 11.50 -21.56 -1.06
C VAL A 175 12.17 -20.60 -0.10
N HIS A 176 13.26 -19.97 -0.56
CA HIS A 176 14.02 -19.00 0.21
C HIS A 176 14.03 -17.67 -0.54
N GLU A 177 13.74 -16.60 0.18
CA GLU A 177 13.81 -15.24 -0.33
C GLU A 177 15.19 -14.65 -0.04
N ARG A 178 15.76 -13.96 -1.04
CA ARG A 178 17.00 -13.21 -0.89
C ARG A 178 16.85 -11.83 -1.51
N ILE A 179 17.35 -10.81 -0.83
CA ILE A 179 17.42 -9.46 -1.36
C ILE A 179 18.77 -9.24 -2.01
N GLU A 180 18.79 -8.86 -3.29
CA GLU A 180 19.98 -8.48 -4.02
C GLU A 180 20.15 -6.96 -4.04
N PRO A 181 21.37 -6.40 -3.75
CA PRO A 181 21.61 -4.97 -3.73
C PRO A 181 21.63 -4.42 -5.17
N THR A 182 20.50 -3.99 -5.65
CA THR A 182 20.30 -3.51 -7.03
C THR A 182 19.37 -2.30 -7.03
N THR A 183 19.65 -1.30 -7.88
CA THR A 183 18.68 -0.24 -8.18
C THR A 183 17.59 -0.80 -9.10
N LEU A 184 16.34 -0.53 -8.77
CA LEU A 184 15.19 -1.02 -9.52
C LEU A 184 14.80 0.01 -10.58
N GLU A 185 15.06 -0.32 -11.83
CA GLU A 185 14.78 0.56 -12.98
C GLU A 185 13.31 0.50 -13.46
N TRP A 186 12.56 -0.51 -13.03
CA TRP A 186 11.14 -0.61 -13.39
C TRP A 186 10.32 0.54 -12.77
N ILE A 187 9.24 0.90 -13.44
CA ILE A 187 8.36 1.99 -13.03
C ILE A 187 6.98 1.38 -12.66
N SER A 188 6.63 1.43 -11.38
CA SER A 188 5.29 1.12 -10.90
C SER A 188 4.37 2.33 -11.06
N VAL A 189 3.20 2.12 -11.64
CA VAL A 189 2.17 3.15 -11.76
C VAL A 189 1.62 3.52 -10.39
N GLU A 190 1.36 2.53 -9.53
CA GLU A 190 0.91 2.73 -8.15
C GLU A 190 1.88 3.62 -7.36
N HIS A 191 3.19 3.28 -7.31
CA HIS A 191 4.20 4.11 -6.62
C HIS A 191 4.26 5.55 -7.14
N ASN A 192 3.98 5.73 -8.42
CA ASN A 192 3.97 7.06 -9.01
C ASN A 192 2.70 7.84 -8.67
N ILE A 193 1.56 7.18 -8.49
CA ILE A 193 0.33 7.79 -7.95
C ILE A 193 0.57 8.23 -6.50
N ASP A 194 1.19 7.38 -5.67
CA ASP A 194 1.58 7.71 -4.29
C ASP A 194 2.47 8.94 -4.25
N THR A 195 3.48 8.96 -5.13
CA THR A 195 4.41 10.08 -5.24
C THR A 195 3.72 11.36 -5.70
N TYR A 196 2.74 11.26 -6.61
CA TYR A 196 1.94 12.41 -7.04
C TYR A 196 1.20 13.05 -5.87
N PHE A 197 0.45 12.27 -5.09
CA PHE A 197 -0.30 12.81 -3.96
C PHE A 197 0.64 13.39 -2.89
N PHE A 198 1.74 12.71 -2.62
CA PHE A 198 2.74 13.23 -1.69
C PHE A 198 3.32 14.57 -2.14
N LEU A 199 3.82 14.67 -3.38
CA LEU A 199 4.43 15.90 -3.87
C LEU A 199 3.42 17.06 -3.95
N ARG A 200 2.15 16.77 -4.28
CA ARG A 200 1.06 17.76 -4.24
C ARG A 200 0.84 18.28 -2.83
N ALA A 201 0.75 17.38 -1.84
CA ALA A 201 0.59 17.75 -0.45
C ALA A 201 1.80 18.54 0.07
N LEU A 202 3.03 18.10 -0.28
CA LEU A 202 4.25 18.81 0.12
C LEU A 202 4.34 20.20 -0.53
N ALA A 203 3.97 20.34 -1.80
CA ALA A 203 3.91 21.64 -2.46
C ALA A 203 2.99 22.62 -1.72
N ARG A 204 1.81 22.15 -1.27
CA ARG A 204 0.83 22.95 -0.53
C ARG A 204 1.39 23.42 0.81
N VAL A 205 1.96 22.52 1.62
CA VAL A 205 2.44 22.86 2.98
C VAL A 205 3.75 23.63 2.99
N THR A 206 4.53 23.59 1.90
CA THR A 206 5.80 24.33 1.77
C THR A 206 5.71 25.53 0.83
N GLU A 207 4.58 25.72 0.15
CA GLU A 207 4.38 26.72 -0.91
C GLU A 207 5.47 26.64 -2.01
N SER A 208 6.04 25.44 -2.23
CA SER A 208 7.14 25.22 -3.16
C SER A 208 6.66 24.96 -4.57
N PRO A 209 6.95 25.84 -5.55
CA PRO A 209 6.60 25.61 -6.94
C PRO A 209 7.35 24.42 -7.56
N ALA A 210 8.53 24.06 -7.05
CA ALA A 210 9.30 22.95 -7.55
C ALA A 210 8.61 21.60 -7.29
N TYR A 211 7.99 21.41 -6.14
CA TYR A 211 7.22 20.19 -5.87
C TYR A 211 5.91 20.17 -6.66
N ALA A 212 5.25 21.32 -6.85
CA ALA A 212 4.05 21.41 -7.67
C ALA A 212 4.36 21.07 -9.13
N GLU A 213 5.44 21.57 -9.68
CA GLU A 213 5.91 21.26 -11.05
C GLU A 213 6.26 19.78 -11.19
N ALA A 214 6.99 19.20 -10.22
CA ALA A 214 7.33 17.79 -10.24
C ALA A 214 6.06 16.89 -10.20
N ALA A 215 5.07 17.23 -9.39
CA ALA A 215 3.78 16.53 -9.34
C ALA A 215 3.04 16.65 -10.69
N SER A 216 3.02 17.83 -11.31
CA SER A 216 2.37 18.06 -12.59
C SER A 216 3.01 17.25 -13.73
N GLN A 217 4.34 17.22 -13.78
CA GLN A 217 5.09 16.39 -14.75
C GLN A 217 4.79 14.91 -14.57
N LEU A 218 4.72 14.45 -13.33
CA LEU A 218 4.42 13.07 -13.00
C LEU A 218 2.98 12.71 -13.40
N ALA A 219 2.01 13.58 -13.11
CA ALA A 219 0.62 13.40 -13.52
C ALA A 219 0.48 13.34 -15.05
N ALA A 220 1.14 14.23 -15.77
CA ALA A 220 1.15 14.22 -17.24
C ALA A 220 1.75 12.93 -17.81
N ALA A 221 2.88 12.46 -17.25
CA ALA A 221 3.52 11.22 -17.68
C ALA A 221 2.65 9.99 -17.41
N LEU A 222 2.04 9.89 -16.22
CA LEU A 222 1.14 8.79 -15.85
C LEU A 222 -0.09 8.74 -16.75
N SER A 223 -0.80 9.85 -16.91
CA SER A 223 -2.05 9.91 -17.69
C SER A 223 -1.82 9.66 -19.19
N THR A 224 -0.64 10.03 -19.72
CA THR A 224 -0.32 9.87 -21.14
C THR A 224 0.26 8.49 -21.44
N ARG A 225 1.16 7.98 -20.59
CA ARG A 225 1.93 6.76 -20.85
C ARG A 225 1.34 5.52 -20.18
N GLY A 226 0.61 5.68 -19.05
CA GLY A 226 0.13 4.57 -18.24
C GLY A 226 -1.25 4.03 -18.65
N TRP A 227 -2.04 4.76 -19.41
CA TRP A 227 -3.41 4.35 -19.72
C TRP A 227 -3.49 3.18 -20.70
N ARG A 228 -4.30 2.19 -20.35
CA ARG A 228 -4.62 1.01 -21.17
C ARG A 228 -6.06 1.12 -21.68
N GLU A 229 -6.23 1.58 -22.92
CA GLU A 229 -7.56 1.75 -23.53
C GLU A 229 -8.31 0.43 -23.65
N ASP A 230 -7.60 -0.65 -23.98
CA ASP A 230 -8.14 -2.01 -24.10
C ASP A 230 -8.59 -2.61 -22.77
N ARG A 231 -8.16 -2.06 -21.65
CA ARG A 231 -8.44 -2.56 -20.29
C ARG A 231 -9.29 -1.61 -19.45
N GLY A 232 -9.42 -0.35 -19.86
CA GLY A 232 -10.14 0.68 -19.10
C GLY A 232 -9.50 1.02 -17.76
N GLN A 233 -8.17 0.89 -17.64
CA GLN A 233 -7.41 1.19 -16.42
C GLN A 233 -5.98 1.62 -16.75
N LEU A 234 -5.25 2.09 -15.76
CA LEU A 234 -3.81 2.28 -15.85
C LEU A 234 -3.10 0.91 -15.87
N ALA A 235 -1.95 0.83 -16.53
CA ALA A 235 -1.06 -0.33 -16.47
C ALA A 235 -0.44 -0.49 -15.08
N ARG A 236 -0.04 -1.70 -14.70
CA ARG A 236 0.71 -1.92 -13.45
C ARG A 236 2.11 -1.30 -13.53
N GLY A 237 2.74 -1.38 -14.67
CA GLY A 237 4.09 -0.86 -14.90
C GLY A 237 4.26 -0.21 -16.28
N ILE A 238 5.21 0.72 -16.35
CA ILE A 238 5.59 1.44 -17.56
C ILE A 238 7.04 1.11 -17.90
N GLY A 239 7.27 0.54 -19.09
CA GLY A 239 8.56 0.24 -19.67
C GLY A 239 8.54 0.54 -21.16
N ASP A 240 9.36 -0.16 -21.95
CA ASP A 240 9.32 -0.14 -23.41
C ASP A 240 7.96 -0.59 -23.94
N VAL A 241 7.32 -1.52 -23.21
CA VAL A 241 5.92 -1.91 -23.36
C VAL A 241 5.25 -1.84 -21.99
N LEU A 242 3.95 -1.59 -21.98
CA LEU A 242 3.15 -1.57 -20.76
C LEU A 242 3.02 -2.99 -20.19
N ASP A 243 3.11 -3.09 -18.88
CA ASP A 243 2.91 -4.36 -18.16
C ASP A 243 1.52 -4.94 -18.47
N PRO A 244 1.44 -6.20 -18.93
CA PRO A 244 0.17 -6.83 -19.27
C PRO A 244 -0.68 -7.24 -18.06
N VAL A 245 -0.10 -7.34 -16.87
CA VAL A 245 -0.79 -7.76 -15.66
C VAL A 245 -1.85 -6.73 -15.24
N ARG A 246 -3.02 -7.23 -14.89
CA ARG A 246 -4.14 -6.41 -14.45
C ARG A 246 -4.21 -6.40 -12.93
N ALA A 247 -3.61 -5.39 -12.31
CA ALA A 247 -3.66 -5.16 -10.86
C ALA A 247 -4.83 -4.25 -10.49
N LEU A 248 -5.50 -4.55 -9.38
CA LEU A 248 -6.65 -3.81 -8.87
C LEU A 248 -6.29 -2.36 -8.57
N ASP A 249 -5.13 -2.11 -7.95
CA ASP A 249 -4.70 -0.76 -7.58
C ASP A 249 -4.58 0.16 -8.80
N CYS A 250 -4.15 -0.38 -9.94
CA CYS A 250 -4.08 0.39 -11.17
C CYS A 250 -5.45 0.76 -11.77
N ALA A 251 -6.51 0.10 -11.31
CA ALA A 251 -7.88 0.48 -11.63
C ALA A 251 -8.46 1.38 -10.53
N SER A 252 -8.46 0.95 -9.26
CA SER A 252 -9.08 1.67 -8.15
C SER A 252 -8.31 2.92 -7.72
N TRP A 253 -7.03 2.78 -7.38
CA TRP A 253 -6.15 3.91 -7.04
C TRP A 253 -5.89 4.77 -8.27
N GLY A 254 -5.83 4.13 -9.46
CA GLY A 254 -5.85 4.82 -10.75
C GLY A 254 -7.08 5.71 -10.95
N ALA A 255 -8.28 5.26 -10.57
CA ALA A 255 -9.49 6.07 -10.65
C ALA A 255 -9.45 7.26 -9.68
N VAL A 256 -8.94 7.07 -8.46
CA VAL A 256 -8.75 8.16 -7.48
C VAL A 256 -7.80 9.23 -8.03
N PHE A 257 -6.67 8.79 -8.61
CA PHE A 257 -5.71 9.69 -9.25
C PHE A 257 -6.32 10.46 -10.43
N LEU A 258 -6.98 9.75 -11.35
CA LEU A 258 -7.61 10.36 -12.52
C LEU A 258 -8.70 11.37 -12.12
N ALA A 259 -9.49 11.06 -11.08
CA ALA A 259 -10.46 11.99 -10.52
C ALA A 259 -9.78 13.25 -9.93
N ALA A 260 -8.67 13.07 -9.22
CA ALA A 260 -7.91 14.19 -8.65
C ALA A 260 -7.30 15.12 -9.69
N ILE A 261 -7.00 14.64 -10.90
CA ILE A 261 -6.52 15.48 -12.02
C ILE A 261 -7.64 15.87 -12.99
N HIS A 262 -8.90 15.64 -12.64
CA HIS A 262 -10.10 15.90 -13.48
C HIS A 262 -10.07 15.21 -14.85
N ASP A 263 -9.48 14.02 -14.94
CA ASP A 263 -9.45 13.22 -16.15
C ASP A 263 -10.78 12.42 -16.28
N SER A 264 -11.45 12.57 -17.40
CA SER A 264 -12.75 11.92 -17.68
C SER A 264 -12.70 10.38 -17.65
N ARG A 265 -11.52 9.77 -17.73
CA ARG A 265 -11.32 8.33 -17.65
C ARG A 265 -11.48 7.76 -16.24
N ALA A 266 -11.58 8.61 -15.21
CA ALA A 266 -11.74 8.19 -13.81
C ALA A 266 -12.93 7.24 -13.61
N SER A 267 -14.10 7.56 -14.16
CA SER A 267 -15.30 6.70 -14.05
C SER A 267 -15.08 5.33 -14.70
N ARG A 268 -14.44 5.28 -15.87
CA ARG A 268 -14.15 4.02 -16.56
C ARG A 268 -13.15 3.16 -15.77
N ALA A 269 -12.14 3.77 -15.15
CA ALA A 269 -11.20 3.05 -14.30
C ALA A 269 -11.90 2.47 -13.06
N TYR A 270 -12.79 3.25 -12.43
CA TYR A 270 -13.65 2.77 -11.33
C TYR A 270 -14.54 1.60 -11.77
N GLU A 271 -15.27 1.72 -12.89
CA GLU A 271 -16.10 0.64 -13.42
C GLU A 271 -15.29 -0.64 -13.67
N THR A 272 -14.06 -0.50 -14.16
CA THR A 272 -13.14 -1.63 -14.32
C THR A 272 -12.79 -2.26 -12.97
N ALA A 273 -12.46 -1.45 -11.96
CA ALA A 273 -12.17 -1.95 -10.61
C ALA A 273 -13.37 -2.68 -10.01
N GLU A 274 -14.55 -2.12 -10.14
CA GLU A 274 -15.80 -2.66 -9.63
C GLU A 274 -16.20 -4.00 -10.26
N HIS A 275 -15.98 -4.18 -11.57
CA HIS A 275 -16.52 -5.33 -12.29
C HIS A 275 -15.49 -6.41 -12.61
N ALA A 276 -14.27 -6.04 -13.00
CA ALA A 276 -13.28 -7.03 -13.42
C ALA A 276 -12.63 -7.77 -12.25
N TYR A 277 -12.67 -7.18 -11.06
CA TYR A 277 -12.03 -7.72 -9.86
C TYR A 277 -13.05 -8.22 -8.82
N ALA A 278 -14.34 -7.96 -9.04
CA ALA A 278 -15.38 -8.41 -8.13
C ALA A 278 -15.34 -9.93 -7.91
N VAL A 279 -15.48 -10.32 -6.67
CA VAL A 279 -15.48 -11.72 -6.25
C VAL A 279 -16.38 -11.92 -5.03
N ARG A 280 -16.92 -13.13 -4.90
CA ARG A 280 -17.57 -13.59 -3.67
C ARG A 280 -16.83 -14.79 -3.14
N ASP A 281 -16.39 -14.71 -1.90
CA ASP A 281 -15.75 -15.83 -1.22
C ASP A 281 -16.83 -16.74 -0.61
N PRO A 282 -16.99 -17.98 -1.09
CA PRO A 282 -18.02 -18.89 -0.56
C PRO A 282 -17.72 -19.39 0.85
N ARG A 283 -16.47 -19.31 1.33
CA ARG A 283 -16.05 -19.74 2.66
C ARG A 283 -16.51 -18.76 3.75
N THR A 284 -16.39 -17.47 3.47
CA THR A 284 -16.79 -16.40 4.39
C THR A 284 -18.18 -15.83 4.07
N GLY A 285 -18.71 -16.10 2.88
CA GLY A 285 -19.93 -15.48 2.36
C GLY A 285 -19.77 -14.02 1.97
N THR A 286 -18.54 -13.46 2.05
CA THR A 286 -18.24 -12.06 1.83
C THR A 286 -18.05 -11.76 0.35
N SER A 287 -18.52 -10.61 -0.10
CA SER A 287 -18.24 -10.05 -1.41
C SER A 287 -17.22 -8.92 -1.28
N GLY A 288 -16.36 -8.76 -2.29
CA GLY A 288 -15.33 -7.74 -2.36
C GLY A 288 -14.55 -7.88 -3.65
N HIS A 289 -13.26 -7.58 -3.62
CA HIS A 289 -12.41 -7.56 -4.80
C HIS A 289 -11.13 -8.36 -4.58
N ARG A 290 -10.64 -9.00 -5.62
CA ARG A 290 -9.35 -9.72 -5.66
C ARG A 290 -8.25 -8.80 -6.18
N PRO A 291 -6.96 -9.05 -5.85
CA PRO A 291 -5.86 -8.15 -6.20
C PRO A 291 -5.53 -8.13 -7.69
N TYR A 292 -5.80 -9.21 -8.40
CA TYR A 292 -5.53 -9.34 -9.84
C TYR A 292 -6.74 -9.89 -10.57
N ALA A 293 -7.05 -9.37 -11.76
CA ALA A 293 -8.19 -9.81 -12.55
C ALA A 293 -7.95 -11.19 -13.20
N ASP A 294 -6.72 -11.46 -13.60
CA ASP A 294 -6.31 -12.65 -14.35
C ASP A 294 -4.82 -12.96 -14.13
N GLY A 295 -4.33 -14.01 -14.78
CA GLY A 295 -2.95 -14.43 -14.71
C GLY A 295 -2.65 -15.50 -13.66
N PRO A 296 -1.41 -16.03 -13.65
CA PRO A 296 -0.99 -17.03 -12.67
C PRO A 296 -0.90 -16.41 -11.27
N ILE A 297 -1.07 -17.24 -10.23
CA ILE A 297 -0.90 -16.79 -8.83
C ILE A 297 0.53 -16.30 -8.61
N PHE A 298 1.52 -17.02 -9.09
CA PHE A 298 2.92 -16.61 -9.06
C PHE A 298 3.41 -16.34 -10.48
N GLU A 299 4.00 -15.18 -10.69
CA GLU A 299 4.63 -14.82 -11.96
C GLU A 299 5.95 -15.60 -12.19
N ASP A 300 6.66 -15.98 -11.10
CA ASP A 300 7.81 -16.87 -11.20
C ASP A 300 7.33 -18.31 -11.43
N PRO A 301 7.65 -18.91 -12.59
CA PRO A 301 7.21 -20.28 -12.91
C PRO A 301 7.69 -21.34 -11.92
N ARG A 302 8.82 -21.09 -11.21
CA ARG A 302 9.36 -22.03 -10.21
C ARG A 302 8.48 -22.04 -8.97
N LEU A 303 8.03 -20.85 -8.50
CA LEU A 303 7.08 -20.75 -7.41
C LEU A 303 5.73 -21.33 -7.78
N GLN A 304 5.23 -21.02 -8.97
CA GLN A 304 3.97 -21.56 -9.48
C GLN A 304 4.00 -23.09 -9.51
N GLN A 305 5.09 -23.68 -9.99
CA GLN A 305 5.26 -25.13 -10.02
C GLN A 305 5.40 -25.73 -8.62
N PHE A 306 6.17 -25.09 -7.73
CA PHE A 306 6.41 -25.57 -6.37
C PHE A 306 5.11 -25.63 -5.55
N TYR A 307 4.27 -24.60 -5.65
CA TYR A 307 3.04 -24.50 -4.88
C TYR A 307 1.79 -25.02 -5.60
N GLN A 308 1.90 -25.51 -6.84
CA GLN A 308 0.76 -25.91 -7.66
C GLN A 308 -0.22 -26.87 -6.95
N ALA A 309 0.29 -27.80 -6.16
CA ALA A 309 -0.53 -28.79 -5.45
C ALA A 309 -1.27 -28.22 -4.23
N SER A 310 -0.75 -27.14 -3.63
CA SER A 310 -1.31 -26.50 -2.43
C SER A 310 -2.20 -25.30 -2.75
N LEU A 311 -2.13 -24.77 -3.97
CA LEU A 311 -2.98 -23.67 -4.39
C LEU A 311 -4.40 -24.17 -4.71
N PRO A 312 -5.45 -23.47 -4.27
CA PRO A 312 -6.83 -23.79 -4.58
C PRO A 312 -7.17 -23.54 -6.07
N SER A 313 -6.36 -22.72 -6.73
CA SER A 313 -6.44 -22.41 -8.15
C SER A 313 -5.07 -22.04 -8.71
N PRO A 314 -4.77 -22.37 -9.99
CA PRO A 314 -3.51 -21.95 -10.62
C PRO A 314 -3.53 -20.48 -11.06
N SER A 315 -4.68 -19.79 -11.04
CA SER A 315 -4.84 -18.45 -11.60
C SER A 315 -5.81 -17.59 -10.81
N TRP A 316 -5.60 -16.28 -10.85
CA TRP A 316 -6.39 -15.29 -10.11
C TRP A 316 -7.86 -15.22 -10.55
N ASP A 317 -8.17 -15.36 -11.85
CA ASP A 317 -9.54 -15.32 -12.37
C ASP A 317 -10.44 -16.44 -11.81
N ARG A 318 -9.83 -17.54 -11.34
CA ARG A 318 -10.52 -18.68 -10.75
C ARG A 318 -10.48 -18.69 -9.22
N LEU A 319 -9.82 -17.70 -8.60
CA LEU A 319 -9.70 -17.63 -7.17
C LEU A 319 -10.85 -16.82 -6.57
N SER A 320 -11.63 -17.47 -5.70
CA SER A 320 -12.74 -16.84 -4.96
C SER A 320 -12.25 -16.43 -3.56
N ALA A 321 -11.52 -15.33 -3.48
CA ALA A 321 -10.99 -14.79 -2.22
C ALA A 321 -10.99 -13.25 -2.26
N VAL A 322 -11.24 -12.61 -1.13
CA VAL A 322 -11.41 -11.17 -0.99
C VAL A 322 -10.17 -10.55 -0.38
N TRP A 323 -9.74 -9.43 -0.96
CA TRP A 323 -8.69 -8.55 -0.45
C TRP A 323 -9.34 -7.29 0.18
N PRO A 324 -9.41 -7.19 1.52
CA PRO A 324 -10.07 -6.08 2.20
C PRO A 324 -9.47 -4.71 1.89
N GLU A 325 -8.13 -4.60 1.88
CA GLU A 325 -7.42 -3.37 1.55
C GLU A 325 -7.77 -2.88 0.14
N GLY A 326 -7.64 -3.75 -0.86
CA GLY A 326 -7.99 -3.40 -2.24
C GLY A 326 -9.48 -3.09 -2.40
N SER A 327 -10.37 -3.79 -1.68
CA SER A 327 -11.81 -3.49 -1.69
C SER A 327 -12.10 -2.12 -1.08
N ALA A 328 -11.38 -1.70 -0.03
CA ALA A 328 -11.48 -0.34 0.50
C ALA A 328 -10.97 0.70 -0.51
N GLY A 329 -9.92 0.37 -1.29
CA GLY A 329 -9.47 1.20 -2.43
C GLY A 329 -10.56 1.38 -3.49
N VAL A 330 -11.34 0.32 -3.81
CA VAL A 330 -12.50 0.43 -4.72
C VAL A 330 -13.60 1.30 -4.12
N ALA A 331 -13.86 1.19 -2.82
CA ALA A 331 -14.83 2.06 -2.14
C ALA A 331 -14.42 3.54 -2.21
N LEU A 332 -13.11 3.84 -2.05
CA LEU A 332 -12.60 5.20 -2.24
C LEU A 332 -12.78 5.67 -3.69
N ALA A 333 -12.47 4.82 -4.67
CA ALA A 333 -12.67 5.15 -6.09
C ALA A 333 -14.16 5.43 -6.39
N ALA A 334 -15.08 4.63 -5.86
CA ALA A 334 -16.52 4.88 -5.93
C ALA A 334 -16.88 6.25 -5.36
N LEU A 335 -16.36 6.59 -4.16
CA LEU A 335 -16.61 7.89 -3.52
C LEU A 335 -16.10 9.05 -4.40
N ARG A 336 -14.88 8.94 -4.95
CA ARG A 336 -14.26 10.00 -5.78
C ARG A 336 -14.90 10.16 -7.16
N THR A 337 -15.61 9.14 -7.64
CA THR A 337 -16.38 9.18 -8.89
C THR A 337 -17.89 9.43 -8.69
N GLY A 338 -18.29 9.82 -7.47
CA GLY A 338 -19.66 10.24 -7.15
C GLY A 338 -20.62 9.11 -6.73
N HIS A 339 -20.15 7.86 -6.58
CA HIS A 339 -20.96 6.70 -6.24
C HIS A 339 -20.97 6.45 -4.72
N VAL A 340 -21.45 7.43 -3.93
CA VAL A 340 -21.35 7.44 -2.45
C VAL A 340 -22.00 6.22 -1.80
N GLU A 341 -23.21 5.85 -2.24
CA GLU A 341 -23.94 4.72 -1.67
C GLU A 341 -23.25 3.39 -2.00
N ARG A 342 -22.62 3.30 -3.17
CA ARG A 342 -21.84 2.12 -3.51
C ARG A 342 -20.57 2.02 -2.67
N ALA A 343 -19.91 3.16 -2.40
CA ALA A 343 -18.76 3.20 -1.50
C ALA A 343 -19.10 2.65 -0.11
N ARG A 344 -20.25 3.06 0.45
CA ARG A 344 -20.75 2.51 1.72
C ARG A 344 -21.01 1.02 1.64
N ALA A 345 -21.75 0.58 0.61
CA ALA A 345 -22.10 -0.82 0.43
C ALA A 345 -20.88 -1.74 0.30
N ILE A 346 -19.80 -1.28 -0.35
CA ILE A 346 -18.54 -2.06 -0.43
C ILE A 346 -17.95 -2.26 0.97
N LEU A 347 -17.85 -1.20 1.78
CA LEU A 347 -17.31 -1.34 3.14
C LEU A 347 -18.21 -2.17 4.05
N ASP A 348 -19.54 -2.06 3.91
CA ASP A 348 -20.50 -2.86 4.67
C ASP A 348 -20.38 -4.36 4.33
N GLN A 349 -20.04 -4.69 3.08
CA GLN A 349 -19.80 -6.07 2.66
C GLN A 349 -18.54 -6.68 3.32
N LEU A 350 -17.58 -5.87 3.78
CA LEU A 350 -16.38 -6.33 4.47
C LEU A 350 -16.59 -6.58 5.97
N GLU A 351 -17.71 -6.07 6.56
CA GLU A 351 -17.97 -6.19 8.00
C GLU A 351 -17.89 -7.62 8.54
N PRO A 352 -18.41 -8.65 7.80
CA PRO A 352 -18.30 -10.03 8.29
C PRO A 352 -16.86 -10.55 8.45
N LEU A 353 -15.88 -9.86 7.86
CA LEU A 353 -14.45 -10.21 7.98
C LEU A 353 -13.79 -9.62 9.22
N ARG A 354 -14.50 -8.76 9.99
CA ARG A 354 -13.91 -8.16 11.20
C ARG A 354 -13.46 -9.23 12.18
N MET A 355 -12.23 -9.06 12.57
CA MET A 355 -11.57 -9.86 13.58
C MET A 355 -11.57 -9.11 14.93
N ARG A 356 -10.97 -9.72 15.95
CA ARG A 356 -10.81 -9.08 17.26
C ARG A 356 -10.07 -7.74 17.15
N GLY A 357 -10.49 -6.75 17.95
CA GLY A 357 -9.91 -5.41 17.97
C GLY A 357 -10.23 -4.60 16.71
N ASP A 358 -11.32 -4.97 16.02
CA ASP A 358 -11.76 -4.36 14.76
C ASP A 358 -10.79 -4.55 13.56
N ALA A 359 -9.86 -5.49 13.65
CA ALA A 359 -8.91 -5.79 12.59
C ALA A 359 -9.61 -6.38 11.35
N MET A 360 -9.03 -6.11 10.18
CA MET A 360 -9.33 -6.80 8.92
C MET A 360 -8.23 -7.80 8.62
N PRO A 361 -8.52 -8.97 8.04
CA PRO A 361 -7.47 -9.88 7.56
C PRO A 361 -6.73 -9.28 6.37
N THR A 362 -5.51 -9.74 6.13
CA THR A 362 -4.77 -9.41 4.90
C THR A 362 -5.56 -9.88 3.68
N PHE A 363 -6.03 -11.12 3.71
CA PHE A 363 -6.80 -11.75 2.66
C PHE A 363 -7.75 -12.80 3.25
N THR A 364 -8.70 -13.32 2.49
CA THR A 364 -9.58 -14.39 2.99
C THR A 364 -9.07 -15.80 2.69
N LEU A 365 -7.83 -15.92 2.22
CA LEU A 365 -7.18 -17.19 1.86
C LEU A 365 -5.67 -17.06 1.98
N ASP A 366 -5.03 -18.11 2.55
CA ASP A 366 -3.56 -18.18 2.56
C ASP A 366 -3.01 -18.52 1.17
N ILE A 367 -2.13 -17.68 0.68
CA ILE A 367 -1.33 -17.89 -0.52
C ILE A 367 0.13 -17.70 -0.13
N PRO A 368 0.95 -18.76 -0.16
CA PRO A 368 2.34 -18.69 0.26
C PRO A 368 3.08 -17.51 -0.37
N PHE A 369 3.90 -16.80 0.40
CA PHE A 369 4.65 -15.59 0.00
C PHE A 369 3.82 -14.43 -0.56
N THR A 370 2.49 -14.57 -0.61
CA THR A 370 1.65 -13.55 -1.22
C THR A 370 0.62 -12.99 -0.26
N PHE A 371 -0.23 -13.78 0.33
CA PHE A 371 -1.30 -13.34 1.21
C PHE A 371 -1.53 -14.35 2.33
N ASP A 372 -1.92 -13.85 3.48
CA ASP A 372 -2.32 -14.66 4.63
C ASP A 372 -3.71 -14.24 5.13
N THR A 373 -4.23 -14.99 6.08
CA THR A 373 -5.52 -14.71 6.73
C THR A 373 -5.36 -13.97 8.05
N GLU A 374 -4.14 -13.53 8.39
CA GLU A 374 -3.84 -12.84 9.63
C GLU A 374 -4.34 -11.40 9.64
N PRO A 375 -4.49 -10.79 10.83
CA PRO A 375 -4.88 -9.39 10.96
C PRO A 375 -3.90 -8.44 10.26
N SER A 376 -4.41 -7.58 9.39
CA SER A 376 -3.64 -6.63 8.59
C SER A 376 -3.76 -5.20 9.10
N ILE A 377 -2.62 -4.56 9.35
CA ILE A 377 -2.58 -3.12 9.65
C ILE A 377 -3.06 -2.34 8.43
N ALA A 378 -2.53 -2.63 7.25
CA ALA A 378 -2.90 -1.95 6.01
C ALA A 378 -4.40 -2.10 5.71
N GLY A 379 -4.92 -3.33 5.69
CA GLY A 379 -6.35 -3.58 5.43
C GLY A 379 -7.26 -2.87 6.43
N THR A 380 -6.90 -2.88 7.71
CA THR A 380 -7.66 -2.20 8.77
C THR A 380 -7.62 -0.68 8.62
N ALA A 381 -6.44 -0.13 8.40
CA ALA A 381 -6.24 1.32 8.25
C ALA A 381 -6.96 1.86 7.00
N TRP A 382 -6.91 1.17 5.87
CA TRP A 382 -7.61 1.56 4.66
C TRP A 382 -9.13 1.60 4.86
N VAL A 383 -9.71 0.55 5.45
CA VAL A 383 -11.16 0.53 5.75
C VAL A 383 -11.54 1.71 6.65
N GLU A 384 -10.75 2.02 7.67
CA GLU A 384 -11.03 3.13 8.57
C GLU A 384 -10.89 4.50 7.88
N LEU A 385 -9.81 4.72 7.14
CA LEU A 385 -9.58 5.97 6.40
C LEU A 385 -10.68 6.23 5.38
N VAL A 386 -11.12 5.20 4.65
CA VAL A 386 -12.20 5.34 3.66
C VAL A 386 -13.55 5.59 4.33
N ARG A 387 -13.84 4.95 5.49
CA ARG A 387 -15.03 5.28 6.29
C ARG A 387 -15.05 6.73 6.73
N PHE A 388 -13.89 7.21 7.17
CA PHE A 388 -13.74 8.62 7.54
C PHE A 388 -14.06 9.55 6.37
N GLU A 389 -13.52 9.27 5.17
CA GLU A 389 -13.81 10.05 3.96
C GLU A 389 -15.29 9.99 3.55
N ILE A 390 -15.92 8.82 3.62
CA ILE A 390 -17.36 8.66 3.34
C ILE A 390 -18.22 9.46 4.35
N ALA A 391 -17.86 9.44 5.62
CA ALA A 391 -18.59 10.18 6.65
C ALA A 391 -18.53 11.71 6.45
N ARG A 392 -17.44 12.23 5.88
CA ARG A 392 -17.31 13.65 5.52
C ARG A 392 -18.05 14.04 4.27
N GLY A 393 -18.31 13.07 3.40
CA GLY A 393 -18.98 13.27 2.11
C GLY A 393 -18.05 13.71 0.98
N PRO A 394 -18.51 13.59 -0.26
CA PRO A 394 -17.71 13.84 -1.46
C PRO A 394 -17.27 15.29 -1.62
N ASP A 395 -18.05 16.24 -1.08
CA ASP A 395 -17.77 17.69 -1.21
C ASP A 395 -16.70 18.20 -0.24
N ARG A 396 -16.25 17.37 0.69
CA ARG A 396 -15.29 17.73 1.72
C ARG A 396 -14.19 16.69 1.88
N PRO A 397 -13.56 16.25 0.77
CA PRO A 397 -12.48 15.28 0.88
C PRO A 397 -11.31 15.89 1.65
N THR A 398 -10.60 15.07 2.42
CA THR A 398 -9.43 15.51 3.20
C THR A 398 -8.17 14.75 2.85
N LEU A 399 -8.28 13.55 2.28
CA LEU A 399 -7.16 12.74 1.86
C LEU A 399 -7.14 12.61 0.32
N TRP A 400 -5.95 12.56 -0.25
CA TRP A 400 -5.71 12.29 -1.68
C TRP A 400 -6.53 13.19 -2.61
N VAL A 401 -6.45 14.49 -2.33
CA VAL A 401 -7.10 15.56 -3.10
C VAL A 401 -6.06 16.38 -3.87
N GLN A 402 -6.56 17.30 -4.71
CA GLN A 402 -5.72 18.20 -5.53
C GLN A 402 -4.82 19.11 -4.71
#